data_3839165d4a834f437845dcf39ec71452
#
_entry.id   3839165d4a834f437845dcf39ec71452
#
_cell.length_a   1.000
_cell.length_b   1.000
_cell.length_c   1.000
_cell.angle_alpha   90.00
_cell.angle_beta   90.00
_cell.angle_gamma   90.00
#
_symmetry.space_group_name_H-M   'P 1'
#
loop_
_entity.id
_entity.type
_entity.pdbx_description
1 polymer ?
#
loop_
_entity_poly.entity_id
_entity_poly.type
_entity_poly.pdbx_seq_one_letter_code
_entity_poly.pdbx_strand_id
1 'polypeptide(L)'
;MPRAKGDFMLDLLTYPDAERWLNDAIRRHSSEIYGKIKPAVVWTNALDEEGQLIVPIDPNELSRRINRDPFIILHNHDPGNPKGQVLESAVFDDGSGVVFVAAIMGFYAGGNTIEFGSMDLNLNDVYQSPRELPDLPKEASIELVFDPRDVSPQWIEYISKDAPLKIRINESSYNDAQTTHELISIGIGYLAIVWNPFVTAVASEAGKKTYTAFHNWISKLFNELSERKNPIINIVSHQSGCQIFFILRGKDVKQHYAAHRMLSRAGVQAVELIRKLKEQDKVPTQLTYEWDKEAQLWYPSYTVLTDKSIIVDRGTLIAIEQLPKGLSLGFSKGNSKT
;
A
#
# COMPACT_ATOMS: atom_id res chain seq x y z
N MET A 1 -4.59 17.12 -36.70
CA MET A 1 -5.05 17.23 -35.30
C MET A 1 -4.18 16.30 -34.46
N PRO A 2 -3.54 16.73 -33.37
CA PRO A 2 -2.80 15.83 -32.52
C PRO A 2 -3.80 14.83 -31.90
N ARG A 3 -3.52 13.53 -32.05
CA ARG A 3 -4.29 12.47 -31.38
C ARG A 3 -4.25 12.67 -29.86
N ALA A 4 -5.37 12.46 -29.18
CA ALA A 4 -5.40 12.54 -27.73
C ALA A 4 -4.42 11.53 -27.13
N LYS A 5 -3.67 11.91 -26.06
CA LYS A 5 -2.66 11.07 -25.40
C LYS A 5 -3.18 9.65 -25.03
N GLY A 6 -4.49 9.52 -24.75
CA GLY A 6 -5.14 8.25 -24.45
C GLY A 6 -5.32 7.31 -25.65
N ASP A 7 -5.47 7.84 -26.85
CA ASP A 7 -5.64 7.02 -28.06
C ASP A 7 -4.29 6.41 -28.48
N PHE A 8 -3.17 7.14 -28.33
CA PHE A 8 -1.83 6.64 -28.60
C PHE A 8 -1.46 5.42 -27.72
N MET A 9 -1.77 5.46 -26.44
CA MET A 9 -1.48 4.32 -25.53
C MET A 9 -2.30 3.06 -25.85
N LEU A 10 -3.53 3.23 -26.37
CA LEU A 10 -4.34 2.09 -26.82
C LEU A 10 -3.79 1.50 -28.12
N ASP A 11 -3.24 2.32 -29.02
CA ASP A 11 -2.61 1.86 -30.26
C ASP A 11 -1.39 0.96 -29.97
N LEU A 12 -0.61 1.23 -28.91
CA LEU A 12 0.54 0.40 -28.51
C LEU A 12 0.14 -1.03 -28.12
N LEU A 13 -1.05 -1.22 -27.54
CA LEU A 13 -1.55 -2.55 -27.18
C LEU A 13 -1.95 -3.41 -28.38
N THR A 14 -2.09 -2.79 -29.58
CA THR A 14 -2.39 -3.49 -30.84
C THR A 14 -1.13 -3.89 -31.61
N TYR A 15 0.07 -3.54 -31.09
CA TYR A 15 1.33 -4.01 -31.67
C TYR A 15 1.40 -5.53 -31.62
N PRO A 16 1.77 -6.22 -32.74
CA PRO A 16 1.55 -7.67 -32.86
C PRO A 16 2.17 -8.53 -31.74
N ASP A 17 3.35 -8.17 -31.24
CA ASP A 17 4.01 -8.92 -30.18
C ASP A 17 3.34 -8.65 -28.83
N ALA A 18 2.94 -7.41 -28.56
CA ALA A 18 2.19 -7.04 -27.36
C ALA A 18 0.80 -7.68 -27.38
N GLU A 19 0.07 -7.61 -28.49
CA GLU A 19 -1.25 -8.21 -28.63
C GLU A 19 -1.25 -9.72 -28.39
N ARG A 20 -0.27 -10.44 -28.96
CA ARG A 20 -0.11 -11.88 -28.70
C ARG A 20 0.13 -12.17 -27.22
N TRP A 21 1.07 -11.45 -26.61
CA TRP A 21 1.38 -11.61 -25.19
C TRP A 21 0.15 -11.29 -24.33
N LEU A 22 -0.57 -10.19 -24.62
CA LEU A 22 -1.78 -9.79 -23.92
C LEU A 22 -2.87 -10.87 -23.95
N ASN A 23 -3.12 -11.44 -25.14
CA ASN A 23 -4.12 -12.51 -25.31
C ASN A 23 -3.72 -13.75 -24.50
N ASP A 24 -2.44 -14.11 -24.49
CA ASP A 24 -1.93 -15.24 -23.72
C ASP A 24 -1.98 -14.96 -22.20
N ALA A 25 -1.59 -13.76 -21.78
CA ALA A 25 -1.63 -13.36 -20.38
C ALA A 25 -3.09 -13.28 -19.84
N ILE A 26 -4.01 -12.72 -20.62
CA ILE A 26 -5.43 -12.73 -20.25
C ILE A 26 -5.93 -14.17 -20.05
N ARG A 27 -5.58 -15.10 -20.94
CA ARG A 27 -5.97 -16.51 -20.80
C ARG A 27 -5.37 -17.16 -19.55
N ARG A 28 -4.10 -16.90 -19.24
CA ARG A 28 -3.44 -17.44 -18.04
C ARG A 28 -4.06 -16.94 -16.74
N HIS A 29 -4.50 -15.69 -16.74
CA HIS A 29 -5.07 -15.04 -15.55
C HIS A 29 -6.61 -15.05 -15.51
N SER A 30 -7.28 -15.63 -16.54
CA SER A 30 -8.72 -15.81 -16.51
C SER A 30 -9.08 -16.76 -15.38
N SER A 31 -9.55 -16.21 -14.28
CA SER A 31 -9.99 -16.92 -13.08
C SER A 31 -11.24 -16.26 -12.54
N GLU A 32 -12.01 -16.97 -11.76
CA GLU A 32 -13.21 -16.45 -11.11
C GLU A 32 -12.92 -15.41 -10.01
N ILE A 33 -11.64 -15.24 -9.62
CA ILE A 33 -11.21 -14.24 -8.64
C ILE A 33 -11.52 -12.82 -9.11
N TYR A 34 -11.39 -12.57 -10.43
CA TYR A 34 -11.56 -11.25 -11.01
C TYR A 34 -12.86 -11.18 -11.82
N GLY A 35 -13.70 -10.20 -11.50
CA GLY A 35 -14.90 -9.92 -12.30
C GLY A 35 -14.55 -9.33 -13.67
N LYS A 36 -13.35 -8.70 -13.80
CA LYS A 36 -12.88 -8.12 -15.04
C LYS A 36 -11.35 -8.14 -15.12
N ILE A 37 -10.84 -8.49 -16.31
CA ILE A 37 -9.41 -8.38 -16.63
C ILE A 37 -9.24 -7.38 -17.77
N LYS A 38 -8.27 -6.48 -17.65
CA LYS A 38 -7.99 -5.46 -18.67
C LYS A 38 -6.49 -5.27 -18.89
N PRO A 39 -6.06 -5.10 -20.15
CA PRO A 39 -4.72 -4.65 -20.46
C PRO A 39 -4.59 -3.14 -20.30
N ALA A 40 -3.37 -2.67 -20.00
CA ALA A 40 -3.01 -1.26 -20.01
C ALA A 40 -1.53 -1.08 -20.35
N VAL A 41 -1.17 0.07 -20.92
CA VAL A 41 0.21 0.54 -20.96
C VAL A 41 0.49 1.29 -19.66
N VAL A 42 1.47 0.83 -18.89
CA VAL A 42 1.78 1.40 -17.57
C VAL A 42 3.02 2.28 -17.57
N TRP A 43 3.82 2.21 -18.64
CA TRP A 43 5.01 3.02 -18.84
C TRP A 43 5.36 3.13 -20.32
N THR A 44 5.93 4.27 -20.71
CA THR A 44 6.53 4.48 -22.05
C THR A 44 7.81 5.30 -21.91
N ASN A 45 8.70 5.22 -22.91
CA ASN A 45 9.89 6.08 -23.02
C ASN A 45 9.57 7.50 -23.51
N ALA A 46 8.34 7.97 -23.31
CA ALA A 46 7.96 9.34 -23.66
C ALA A 46 8.76 10.36 -22.84
N LEU A 47 9.16 11.44 -23.50
CA LEU A 47 9.93 12.53 -22.91
C LEU A 47 9.00 13.71 -22.57
N ASP A 48 9.37 14.45 -21.55
CA ASP A 48 8.77 15.74 -21.20
C ASP A 48 9.28 16.87 -22.12
N GLU A 49 8.87 18.11 -21.85
CA GLU A 49 9.26 19.29 -22.62
C GLU A 49 10.77 19.59 -22.52
N GLU A 50 11.42 19.14 -21.45
CA GLU A 50 12.86 19.26 -21.20
C GLU A 50 13.66 18.10 -21.80
N GLY A 51 13.02 17.13 -22.48
CA GLY A 51 13.65 15.97 -23.09
C GLY A 51 14.07 14.87 -22.09
N GLN A 52 13.51 14.87 -20.87
CA GLN A 52 13.72 13.83 -19.87
C GLN A 52 12.56 12.83 -19.90
N LEU A 53 12.84 11.58 -19.47
CA LEU A 53 11.78 10.60 -19.31
C LEU A 53 10.69 11.11 -18.36
N ILE A 54 9.43 11.08 -18.77
CA ILE A 54 8.29 11.43 -17.92
C ILE A 54 8.29 10.60 -16.63
N VAL A 55 8.68 9.33 -16.76
CA VAL A 55 8.87 8.42 -15.63
C VAL A 55 10.30 7.87 -15.70
N PRO A 56 11.23 8.36 -14.88
CA PRO A 56 12.65 8.02 -14.95
C PRO A 56 12.94 6.68 -14.26
N ILE A 57 12.41 5.59 -14.80
CA ILE A 57 12.64 4.22 -14.35
C ILE A 57 13.02 3.35 -15.54
N ASP A 58 13.92 2.39 -15.33
CA ASP A 58 14.22 1.37 -16.33
C ASP A 58 13.00 0.45 -16.53
N PRO A 59 12.51 0.25 -17.77
CA PRO A 59 11.32 -0.53 -18.06
C PRO A 59 11.43 -2.00 -17.63
N ASN A 60 12.63 -2.60 -17.73
CA ASN A 60 12.84 -3.98 -17.32
C ASN A 60 12.83 -4.11 -15.79
N GLU A 61 13.36 -3.11 -15.08
CA GLU A 61 13.29 -3.07 -13.62
C GLU A 61 11.86 -2.87 -13.16
N LEU A 62 11.08 -1.99 -13.79
CA LEU A 62 9.66 -1.81 -13.51
C LEU A 62 8.87 -3.11 -13.71
N SER A 63 9.03 -3.74 -14.86
CA SER A 63 8.36 -5.01 -15.17
C SER A 63 8.75 -6.11 -14.18
N ARG A 64 10.04 -6.21 -13.83
CA ARG A 64 10.53 -7.18 -12.85
C ARG A 64 9.92 -6.97 -11.45
N ARG A 65 9.80 -5.72 -10.99
CA ARG A 65 9.15 -5.38 -9.72
C ARG A 65 7.68 -5.75 -9.72
N ILE A 66 6.94 -5.37 -10.77
CA ILE A 66 5.51 -5.70 -10.92
C ILE A 66 5.30 -7.22 -10.88
N ASN A 67 6.16 -7.99 -11.55
CA ASN A 67 6.02 -9.45 -11.63
C ASN A 67 6.44 -10.18 -10.35
N ARG A 68 7.32 -9.57 -9.54
CA ARG A 68 7.81 -10.15 -8.29
C ARG A 68 6.89 -9.88 -7.11
N ASP A 69 6.47 -8.64 -6.98
CA ASP A 69 5.74 -8.17 -5.79
C ASP A 69 4.26 -7.91 -6.13
N PRO A 70 3.32 -8.21 -5.24
CA PRO A 70 1.90 -7.89 -5.46
C PRO A 70 1.73 -6.38 -5.58
N PHE A 71 1.19 -5.93 -6.68
CA PHE A 71 0.89 -4.52 -6.93
C PHE A 71 -0.62 -4.30 -6.89
N ILE A 72 -1.11 -3.82 -5.75
CA ILE A 72 -2.53 -3.59 -5.53
C ILE A 72 -2.97 -2.28 -6.18
N ILE A 73 -4.01 -2.34 -6.98
CA ILE A 73 -4.65 -1.16 -7.58
C ILE A 73 -5.64 -0.60 -6.57
N LEU A 74 -5.45 0.65 -6.18
CA LEU A 74 -6.23 1.32 -5.16
C LEU A 74 -7.23 2.31 -5.77
N HIS A 75 -8.35 2.55 -5.08
CA HIS A 75 -9.27 3.63 -5.43
C HIS A 75 -8.74 4.96 -4.86
N ASN A 76 -8.52 5.94 -5.75
CA ASN A 76 -8.01 7.26 -5.38
C ASN A 76 -6.74 7.18 -4.49
N HIS A 77 -5.87 6.19 -4.75
CA HIS A 77 -4.66 5.92 -3.96
C HIS A 77 -4.92 5.64 -2.47
N ASP A 78 -6.14 5.27 -2.12
CA ASP A 78 -6.52 4.95 -0.76
C ASP A 78 -6.17 3.50 -0.43
N PRO A 79 -5.21 3.23 0.47
CA PRO A 79 -4.74 1.88 0.78
C PRO A 79 -5.80 0.97 1.43
N GLY A 80 -6.90 1.52 1.94
CA GLY A 80 -8.04 0.75 2.46
C GLY A 80 -9.07 0.35 1.39
N ASN A 81 -8.93 0.86 0.15
CA ASN A 81 -9.91 0.65 -0.91
C ASN A 81 -9.28 -0.09 -2.12
N PRO A 82 -9.01 -1.41 -2.01
CA PRO A 82 -8.45 -2.19 -3.11
C PRO A 82 -9.48 -2.35 -4.22
N LYS A 83 -9.06 -2.12 -5.46
CA LYS A 83 -9.89 -2.34 -6.65
C LYS A 83 -9.52 -3.59 -7.40
N GLY A 84 -8.24 -3.93 -7.36
CA GLY A 84 -7.69 -5.01 -8.15
C GLY A 84 -6.20 -5.15 -7.94
N GLN A 85 -5.57 -5.84 -8.86
CA GLN A 85 -4.13 -6.12 -8.82
C GLN A 85 -3.54 -6.11 -10.22
N VAL A 86 -2.28 -5.65 -10.35
CA VAL A 86 -1.50 -5.90 -11.56
C VAL A 86 -1.01 -7.34 -11.52
N LEU A 87 -1.37 -8.12 -12.53
CA LEU A 87 -1.18 -9.57 -12.54
C LEU A 87 0.14 -9.99 -13.19
N GLU A 88 0.48 -9.31 -14.29
CA GLU A 88 1.67 -9.58 -15.07
C GLU A 88 2.02 -8.37 -15.92
N SER A 89 3.29 -8.18 -16.25
CA SER A 89 3.76 -7.13 -17.16
C SER A 89 4.89 -7.62 -18.04
N ALA A 90 5.06 -6.98 -19.20
CA ALA A 90 6.16 -7.22 -20.12
C ALA A 90 6.56 -5.94 -20.84
N VAL A 91 7.82 -5.90 -21.29
CA VAL A 91 8.42 -4.78 -22.02
C VAL A 91 8.35 -5.07 -23.52
N PHE A 92 8.01 -4.07 -24.32
CA PHE A 92 7.93 -4.14 -25.77
C PHE A 92 8.62 -2.94 -26.42
N ASP A 93 9.12 -3.19 -27.64
CA ASP A 93 9.61 -2.16 -28.56
C ASP A 93 8.79 -2.27 -29.84
N ASP A 94 8.18 -1.17 -30.30
CA ASP A 94 7.33 -1.16 -31.50
C ASP A 94 8.13 -1.11 -32.80
N GLY A 95 9.47 -1.12 -32.74
CA GLY A 95 10.36 -1.02 -33.88
C GLY A 95 10.50 0.38 -34.46
N SER A 96 9.73 1.36 -34.00
CA SER A 96 9.87 2.79 -34.35
C SER A 96 10.68 3.57 -33.30
N GLY A 97 11.15 2.90 -32.25
CA GLY A 97 11.88 3.50 -31.14
C GLY A 97 10.98 3.83 -29.93
N VAL A 98 9.70 3.46 -29.95
CA VAL A 98 8.83 3.55 -28.78
C VAL A 98 8.93 2.28 -27.96
N VAL A 99 9.53 2.42 -26.78
CA VAL A 99 9.58 1.34 -25.77
C VAL A 99 8.46 1.55 -24.77
N PHE A 100 7.73 0.48 -24.43
CA PHE A 100 6.64 0.55 -23.47
C PHE A 100 6.53 -0.71 -22.62
N VAL A 101 5.91 -0.56 -21.44
CA VAL A 101 5.54 -1.67 -20.55
C VAL A 101 4.04 -1.85 -20.62
N ALA A 102 3.60 -3.00 -21.13
CA ALA A 102 2.21 -3.44 -21.05
C ALA A 102 2.00 -4.27 -19.77
N ALA A 103 0.81 -4.17 -19.20
CA ALA A 103 0.42 -4.92 -18.01
C ALA A 103 -1.00 -5.44 -18.12
N ILE A 104 -1.29 -6.54 -17.43
CA ILE A 104 -2.61 -7.09 -17.23
C ILE A 104 -3.08 -6.75 -15.84
N MET A 105 -4.28 -6.19 -15.72
CA MET A 105 -4.94 -5.81 -14.47
C MET A 105 -6.18 -6.65 -14.24
N GLY A 106 -6.29 -7.28 -13.06
CA GLY A 106 -7.49 -7.95 -12.60
C GLY A 106 -8.24 -7.08 -11.59
N PHE A 107 -9.54 -6.90 -11.78
CA PHE A 107 -10.41 -6.12 -10.89
C PHE A 107 -11.31 -7.06 -10.09
N TYR A 108 -11.32 -6.90 -8.77
CA TYR A 108 -12.06 -7.78 -7.86
C TYR A 108 -13.58 -7.63 -7.94
N ALA A 109 -14.08 -6.43 -8.25
CA ALA A 109 -15.51 -6.18 -8.33
C ALA A 109 -16.18 -7.09 -9.39
N GLY A 110 -17.18 -7.85 -8.95
CA GLY A 110 -17.88 -8.85 -9.77
C GLY A 110 -17.19 -10.20 -9.89
N GLY A 111 -16.04 -10.39 -9.21
CA GLY A 111 -15.36 -11.68 -9.09
C GLY A 111 -15.70 -12.40 -7.77
N ASN A 112 -15.17 -13.62 -7.62
CA ASN A 112 -15.32 -14.42 -6.41
C ASN A 112 -14.33 -13.95 -5.35
N THR A 113 -14.81 -13.12 -4.41
CA THR A 113 -14.06 -12.72 -3.24
C THR A 113 -14.48 -13.54 -2.03
N ILE A 114 -13.57 -13.80 -1.11
CA ILE A 114 -13.85 -14.49 0.14
C ILE A 114 -14.16 -13.42 1.21
N GLU A 115 -15.20 -13.61 2.02
CA GLU A 115 -15.49 -12.74 3.15
C GLU A 115 -14.89 -13.30 4.44
N PHE A 116 -14.28 -12.44 5.29
CA PHE A 116 -13.78 -12.86 6.61
C PHE A 116 -14.87 -13.51 7.44
N GLY A 117 -16.12 -13.03 7.34
CA GLY A 117 -17.27 -13.59 8.05
C GLY A 117 -17.69 -15.01 7.61
N SER A 118 -17.24 -15.47 6.44
CA SER A 118 -17.50 -16.84 5.96
C SER A 118 -16.43 -17.84 6.44
N MET A 119 -15.36 -17.36 7.06
CA MET A 119 -14.27 -18.17 7.57
C MET A 119 -14.48 -18.42 9.07
N ASP A 120 -14.31 -19.65 9.51
CA ASP A 120 -14.33 -20.01 10.95
C ASP A 120 -13.03 -19.53 11.62
N LEU A 121 -12.89 -18.20 11.71
CA LEU A 121 -11.76 -17.53 12.33
C LEU A 121 -12.15 -17.12 13.75
N ASN A 122 -11.94 -18.00 14.75
CA ASN A 122 -12.10 -17.60 16.14
C ASN A 122 -10.95 -16.68 16.56
N LEU A 123 -11.13 -15.36 16.37
CA LEU A 123 -10.15 -14.32 16.72
C LEU A 123 -10.16 -13.95 18.21
N ASN A 124 -11.02 -14.60 19.01
CA ASN A 124 -11.15 -14.35 20.46
C ASN A 124 -10.15 -15.13 21.30
N ASP A 125 -9.35 -16.01 20.71
CA ASP A 125 -8.30 -16.72 21.44
C ASP A 125 -7.30 -15.70 21.97
N VAL A 126 -7.04 -15.78 23.26
CA VAL A 126 -6.12 -14.89 23.96
C VAL A 126 -4.69 -15.19 23.48
N TYR A 127 -4.17 -14.34 22.61
CA TYR A 127 -2.76 -14.40 22.24
C TYR A 127 -1.90 -14.12 23.48
N GLN A 128 -1.00 -15.03 23.78
CA GLN A 128 0.04 -14.77 24.78
C GLN A 128 1.16 -13.97 24.11
N SER A 129 1.37 -12.74 24.57
CA SER A 129 2.51 -11.93 24.11
C SER A 129 3.81 -12.72 24.23
N PRO A 130 4.73 -12.63 23.25
CA PRO A 130 6.02 -13.29 23.35
C PRO A 130 6.73 -12.88 24.65
N ARG A 131 7.26 -13.84 25.39
CA ARG A 131 7.92 -13.61 26.67
C ARG A 131 9.25 -12.87 26.52
N GLU A 132 9.87 -12.99 25.38
CA GLU A 132 11.13 -12.32 25.04
C GLU A 132 10.95 -11.53 23.74
N LEU A 133 11.49 -10.32 23.74
CA LEU A 133 11.54 -9.49 22.54
C LEU A 133 12.84 -9.71 21.81
N PRO A 134 12.81 -9.82 20.48
CA PRO A 134 14.02 -9.69 19.71
C PRO A 134 14.63 -8.30 19.93
N ASP A 135 15.95 -8.23 20.08
CA ASP A 135 16.67 -6.96 20.08
C ASP A 135 16.36 -6.19 18.80
N LEU A 136 16.20 -4.87 18.92
CA LEU A 136 16.10 -4.00 17.74
C LEU A 136 17.38 -4.17 16.92
N PRO A 137 17.30 -4.50 15.62
CA PRO A 137 18.47 -4.50 14.76
C PRO A 137 19.20 -3.15 14.86
N LYS A 138 20.54 -3.19 14.86
CA LYS A 138 21.39 -1.99 14.96
C LYS A 138 21.10 -0.95 13.87
N GLU A 139 20.49 -1.37 12.76
CA GLU A 139 20.10 -0.54 11.61
C GLU A 139 18.61 -0.23 11.55
N ALA A 140 17.89 -0.39 12.66
CA ALA A 140 16.48 -0.04 12.72
C ALA A 140 16.23 1.39 12.26
N SER A 141 15.26 1.59 11.39
CA SER A 141 14.88 2.90 10.87
C SER A 141 13.36 3.01 10.74
N ILE A 142 12.89 4.24 10.77
CA ILE A 142 11.51 4.57 10.40
C ILE A 142 11.56 4.96 8.92
N GLU A 143 10.75 4.33 8.11
CA GLU A 143 10.54 4.74 6.73
C GLU A 143 9.35 5.69 6.67
N LEU A 144 9.54 6.88 6.10
CA LEU A 144 8.51 7.88 5.90
C LEU A 144 8.27 8.05 4.40
N VAL A 145 7.07 7.68 3.92
CA VAL A 145 6.69 7.77 2.52
C VAL A 145 5.52 8.74 2.38
N PHE A 146 5.65 9.71 1.48
CA PHE A 146 4.62 10.72 1.22
C PHE A 146 4.76 11.28 -0.20
N ASP A 147 3.74 12.00 -0.66
CA ASP A 147 3.83 12.81 -1.88
C ASP A 147 4.48 14.17 -1.54
N PRO A 148 5.59 14.56 -2.20
CA PRO A 148 6.26 15.82 -1.92
C PRO A 148 5.40 17.06 -2.21
N ARG A 149 4.29 16.92 -2.94
CA ARG A 149 3.32 18.00 -3.14
C ARG A 149 2.42 18.24 -1.92
N ASP A 150 2.22 17.18 -1.12
CA ASP A 150 1.36 17.24 0.06
C ASP A 150 2.13 17.66 1.32
N VAL A 151 3.46 17.50 1.32
CA VAL A 151 4.29 17.65 2.53
C VAL A 151 5.43 18.63 2.30
N SER A 152 5.51 19.71 3.10
CA SER A 152 6.59 20.68 2.98
C SER A 152 7.92 20.16 3.56
N PRO A 153 9.07 20.60 3.02
CA PRO A 153 10.38 20.26 3.59
C PRO A 153 10.54 20.66 5.08
N GLN A 154 9.95 21.77 5.49
CA GLN A 154 9.97 22.24 6.87
C GLN A 154 9.21 21.30 7.82
N TRP A 155 8.09 20.73 7.35
CA TRP A 155 7.35 19.74 8.11
C TRP A 155 8.16 18.46 8.29
N ILE A 156 8.86 18.01 7.24
CA ILE A 156 9.72 16.82 7.28
C ILE A 156 10.85 17.03 8.29
N GLU A 157 11.53 18.19 8.24
CA GLU A 157 12.58 18.54 9.19
C GLU A 157 12.04 18.54 10.62
N TYR A 158 10.90 19.16 10.84
CA TYR A 158 10.25 19.23 12.14
C TYR A 158 9.91 17.83 12.69
N ILE A 159 9.31 16.95 11.90
CA ILE A 159 8.97 15.58 12.34
C ILE A 159 10.22 14.72 12.53
N SER A 160 11.25 14.93 11.72
CA SER A 160 12.48 14.12 11.80
C SER A 160 13.34 14.45 13.01
N LYS A 161 13.27 15.68 13.54
CA LYS A 161 14.18 16.20 14.58
C LYS A 161 14.20 15.37 15.86
N ASP A 162 13.03 14.89 16.32
CA ASP A 162 12.90 14.17 17.60
C ASP A 162 12.53 12.70 17.39
N ALA A 163 12.78 12.17 16.19
CA ALA A 163 12.46 10.78 15.88
C ALA A 163 13.34 9.82 16.71
N PRO A 164 12.76 8.75 17.29
CA PRO A 164 13.49 7.81 18.13
C PRO A 164 14.47 6.93 17.37
N LEU A 165 14.35 6.87 16.05
CA LEU A 165 15.18 6.11 15.12
C LEU A 165 15.50 6.99 13.90
N LYS A 166 16.52 6.59 13.14
CA LYS A 166 16.85 7.25 11.87
C LYS A 166 15.65 7.21 10.93
N ILE A 167 15.24 8.36 10.39
CA ILE A 167 14.20 8.43 9.35
C ILE A 167 14.86 8.24 7.99
N ARG A 168 14.27 7.34 7.19
CA ARG A 168 14.51 7.19 5.75
C ARG A 168 13.32 7.77 5.02
N ILE A 169 13.56 8.75 4.18
CA ILE A 169 12.53 9.44 3.41
C ILE A 169 12.46 8.82 2.04
N ASN A 170 11.26 8.40 1.63
CA ASN A 170 10.96 7.94 0.29
C ASN A 170 9.81 8.79 -0.28
N GLU A 171 10.09 9.52 -1.32
CA GLU A 171 9.09 10.31 -2.02
C GLU A 171 8.32 9.43 -3.00
N SER A 172 7.00 9.49 -2.95
CA SER A 172 6.09 8.75 -3.84
C SER A 172 5.12 9.72 -4.47
N SER A 173 5.34 10.04 -5.74
CA SER A 173 4.41 10.90 -6.48
C SER A 173 3.28 10.06 -7.08
N TYR A 174 2.05 10.40 -6.73
CA TYR A 174 0.86 9.77 -7.28
C TYR A 174 0.38 10.52 -8.53
N ASN A 175 -0.08 9.80 -9.54
CA ASN A 175 -0.61 10.42 -10.76
C ASN A 175 -1.92 11.16 -10.47
N ASP A 176 -2.01 12.39 -10.87
CA ASP A 176 -2.58 13.53 -10.24
C ASP A 176 -4.02 13.90 -10.61
N ALA A 177 -4.77 13.05 -11.20
CA ALA A 177 -6.07 13.57 -11.63
C ALA A 177 -7.10 13.69 -10.48
N GLN A 178 -6.97 12.99 -9.34
CA GLN A 178 -8.06 12.89 -8.36
C GLN A 178 -7.65 12.48 -6.93
N THR A 179 -6.43 12.73 -6.48
CA THR A 179 -6.11 12.48 -5.06
C THR A 179 -6.86 13.46 -4.16
N THR A 180 -7.85 12.95 -3.45
CA THR A 180 -8.60 13.73 -2.44
C THR A 180 -8.00 13.59 -1.03
N HIS A 181 -6.95 12.78 -0.88
CA HIS A 181 -6.35 12.41 0.39
C HIS A 181 -4.84 12.72 0.41
N GLU A 182 -4.37 13.16 1.55
CA GLU A 182 -2.95 13.33 1.85
C GLU A 182 -2.44 12.04 2.52
N LEU A 183 -1.82 11.14 1.77
CA LEU A 183 -1.34 9.85 2.29
C LEU A 183 0.07 10.00 2.87
N ILE A 184 0.21 9.66 4.15
CA ILE A 184 1.50 9.57 4.85
C ILE A 184 1.68 8.13 5.35
N SER A 185 2.64 7.42 4.79
CA SER A 185 2.96 6.05 5.22
C SER A 185 4.18 6.05 6.13
N ILE A 186 4.06 5.35 7.25
CA ILE A 186 5.10 5.20 8.27
C ILE A 186 5.47 3.72 8.36
N GLY A 187 6.59 3.36 7.79
CA GLY A 187 7.13 2.00 7.84
C GLY A 187 7.85 1.76 9.17
N ILE A 188 7.35 0.79 9.96
CA ILE A 188 7.93 0.41 11.25
C ILE A 188 8.07 -1.10 11.31
N GLY A 189 9.31 -1.59 11.20
CA GLY A 189 9.60 -3.02 11.18
C GLY A 189 9.24 -3.80 12.46
N TYR A 190 8.89 -3.10 13.56
CA TYR A 190 8.76 -3.71 14.90
C TYR A 190 7.47 -3.30 15.60
N LEU A 191 6.36 -3.30 14.91
CA LEU A 191 5.09 -2.82 15.43
C LEU A 191 4.71 -3.49 16.77
N ALA A 192 4.78 -4.82 16.85
CA ALA A 192 4.42 -5.56 18.05
C ALA A 192 5.33 -5.22 19.24
N ILE A 193 6.59 -4.91 18.98
CA ILE A 193 7.59 -4.56 20.00
C ILE A 193 7.34 -3.14 20.51
N VAL A 194 7.16 -2.19 19.62
CA VAL A 194 7.03 -0.77 19.96
C VAL A 194 5.71 -0.47 20.67
N TRP A 195 4.63 -1.20 20.33
CA TRP A 195 3.32 -0.94 20.89
C TRP A 195 2.85 -1.93 21.96
N ASN A 196 3.67 -2.92 22.35
CA ASN A 196 3.26 -3.85 23.39
C ASN A 196 3.58 -3.30 24.79
N PRO A 197 2.59 -2.81 25.58
CA PRO A 197 2.82 -2.25 26.91
C PRO A 197 3.31 -3.31 27.91
N PHE A 198 3.00 -4.59 27.69
CA PHE A 198 3.50 -5.69 28.54
C PHE A 198 5.01 -5.88 28.38
N VAL A 199 5.48 -5.67 27.18
CA VAL A 199 6.91 -5.70 26.84
C VAL A 199 7.67 -4.59 27.53
N THR A 200 7.12 -3.38 27.58
CA THR A 200 7.73 -2.24 28.27
C THR A 200 7.81 -2.45 29.77
N ALA A 201 6.93 -3.26 30.37
CA ALA A 201 7.01 -3.63 31.78
C ALA A 201 8.19 -4.56 32.09
N VAL A 202 8.62 -5.37 31.12
CA VAL A 202 9.73 -6.34 31.25
C VAL A 202 11.02 -5.83 30.61
N ALA A 203 10.94 -4.78 29.76
CA ALA A 203 12.09 -4.23 29.04
C ALA A 203 13.12 -3.59 30.00
N SER A 204 14.37 -3.58 29.55
CA SER A 204 15.44 -2.80 30.17
C SER A 204 15.10 -1.29 30.19
N GLU A 205 15.78 -0.52 31.05
CA GLU A 205 15.61 0.95 31.10
C GLU A 205 15.83 1.62 29.74
N ALA A 206 16.73 1.10 28.90
CA ALA A 206 16.94 1.57 27.55
C ALA A 206 15.71 1.30 26.65
N GLY A 207 15.12 0.13 26.75
CA GLY A 207 13.90 -0.23 26.02
C GLY A 207 12.71 0.65 26.40
N LYS A 208 12.54 0.95 27.69
CA LYS A 208 11.50 1.87 28.19
C LYS A 208 11.68 3.28 27.63
N LYS A 209 12.91 3.80 27.58
CA LYS A 209 13.22 5.13 27.01
C LYS A 209 12.88 5.19 25.51
N THR A 210 13.25 4.17 24.75
CA THR A 210 12.95 4.09 23.31
C THR A 210 11.44 4.03 23.07
N TYR A 211 10.71 3.25 23.85
CA TYR A 211 9.24 3.20 23.78
C TYR A 211 8.60 4.57 24.05
N THR A 212 9.02 5.25 25.14
CA THR A 212 8.51 6.58 25.48
C THR A 212 8.81 7.60 24.37
N ALA A 213 10.03 7.59 23.85
CA ALA A 213 10.42 8.47 22.76
C ALA A 213 9.58 8.22 21.50
N PHE A 214 9.29 6.94 21.20
CA PHE A 214 8.45 6.57 20.07
C PHE A 214 7.00 7.06 20.23
N HIS A 215 6.41 6.87 21.39
CA HIS A 215 5.06 7.35 21.68
C HIS A 215 4.96 8.87 21.63
N ASN A 216 5.96 9.59 22.14
CA ASN A 216 6.01 11.04 22.05
C ASN A 216 6.12 11.51 20.59
N TRP A 217 6.92 10.83 19.79
CA TRP A 217 7.09 11.17 18.38
C TRP A 217 5.80 10.93 17.57
N ILE A 218 5.12 9.79 17.76
CA ILE A 218 3.82 9.52 17.15
C ILE A 218 2.78 10.55 17.60
N SER A 219 2.78 10.94 18.86
CA SER A 219 1.86 11.96 19.39
C SER A 219 2.09 13.33 18.72
N LYS A 220 3.36 13.70 18.51
CA LYS A 220 3.72 14.91 17.77
C LYS A 220 3.18 14.82 16.33
N LEU A 221 3.39 13.69 15.64
CA LEU A 221 2.89 13.47 14.30
C LEU A 221 1.36 13.62 14.24
N PHE A 222 0.60 13.01 15.14
CA PHE A 222 -0.85 13.11 15.16
C PHE A 222 -1.35 14.55 15.37
N ASN A 223 -0.68 15.35 16.20
CA ASN A 223 -1.02 16.75 16.38
C ASN A 223 -0.85 17.55 15.07
N GLU A 224 0.22 17.29 14.34
CA GLU A 224 0.47 17.95 13.06
C GLU A 224 -0.57 17.59 11.98
N LEU A 225 -1.18 16.41 12.08
CA LEU A 225 -2.20 15.98 11.12
C LEU A 225 -3.53 16.71 11.29
N SER A 226 -3.79 17.31 12.47
CA SER A 226 -4.99 18.11 12.70
C SER A 226 -5.11 19.32 11.77
N GLU A 227 -3.97 19.84 11.33
CA GLU A 227 -3.87 21.01 10.45
C GLU A 227 -4.00 20.64 8.96
N ARG A 228 -3.99 19.34 8.62
CA ARG A 228 -4.08 18.85 7.24
C ARG A 228 -5.51 18.79 6.76
N LYS A 229 -5.68 18.82 5.43
CA LYS A 229 -7.01 18.86 4.81
C LYS A 229 -7.77 17.53 4.95
N ASN A 230 -7.15 16.44 4.55
CA ASN A 230 -7.78 15.11 4.57
C ASN A 230 -6.71 14.00 4.71
N PRO A 231 -6.05 13.91 5.87
CA PRO A 231 -4.92 13.00 6.03
C PRO A 231 -5.35 11.55 6.14
N ILE A 232 -4.56 10.65 5.54
CA ILE A 232 -4.56 9.23 5.81
C ILE A 232 -3.18 8.85 6.32
N ILE A 233 -3.12 8.28 7.51
CA ILE A 233 -1.91 7.65 8.02
C ILE A 233 -1.98 6.16 7.74
N ASN A 234 -0.94 5.64 7.14
CA ASN A 234 -0.74 4.22 6.97
C ASN A 234 0.49 3.77 7.75
N ILE A 235 0.30 3.06 8.85
CA ILE A 235 1.40 2.45 9.60
C ILE A 235 1.68 1.09 9.02
N VAL A 236 2.90 0.90 8.50
CA VAL A 236 3.31 -0.32 7.78
C VAL A 236 4.27 -1.14 8.63
N SER A 237 3.99 -2.41 8.76
CA SER A 237 4.84 -3.39 9.45
C SER A 237 4.96 -4.68 8.63
N HIS A 238 5.92 -5.54 9.01
CA HIS A 238 6.12 -6.84 8.38
C HIS A 238 6.15 -7.93 9.44
N GLN A 239 5.37 -9.00 9.23
CA GLN A 239 5.33 -10.15 10.11
C GLN A 239 5.22 -11.44 9.30
N SER A 240 6.14 -12.38 9.54
CA SER A 240 6.08 -13.73 8.96
C SER A 240 5.93 -13.75 7.42
N GLY A 241 6.55 -12.80 6.71
CA GLY A 241 6.46 -12.65 5.25
C GLY A 241 5.20 -11.93 4.76
N CYS A 242 4.36 -11.42 5.66
CA CYS A 242 3.18 -10.63 5.35
C CYS A 242 3.42 -9.15 5.68
N GLN A 243 3.07 -8.25 4.77
CA GLN A 243 3.04 -6.81 5.01
C GLN A 243 1.73 -6.44 5.67
N ILE A 244 1.78 -5.70 6.78
CA ILE A 244 0.60 -5.31 7.54
C ILE A 244 0.46 -3.80 7.48
N PHE A 245 -0.73 -3.32 7.09
CA PHE A 245 -1.12 -1.92 7.05
C PHE A 245 -2.14 -1.63 8.15
N PHE A 246 -1.91 -0.54 8.89
CA PHE A 246 -2.87 0.01 9.84
C PHE A 246 -3.25 1.42 9.40
N ILE A 247 -4.50 1.60 8.98
CA ILE A 247 -4.97 2.82 8.34
C ILE A 247 -5.80 3.65 9.32
N LEU A 248 -5.37 4.90 9.52
CA LEU A 248 -6.07 5.93 10.27
C LEU A 248 -6.51 7.04 9.33
N ARG A 249 -7.78 7.43 9.42
CA ARG A 249 -8.38 8.44 8.54
C ARG A 249 -8.78 9.69 9.29
N GLY A 250 -8.67 10.83 8.58
CA GLY A 250 -9.13 12.12 9.05
C GLY A 250 -8.19 12.78 10.06
N LYS A 251 -8.61 13.88 10.63
CA LYS A 251 -7.82 14.79 11.47
C LYS A 251 -8.23 14.84 12.94
N ASP A 252 -9.10 13.93 13.37
CA ASP A 252 -9.52 13.88 14.78
C ASP A 252 -8.42 13.26 15.64
N VAL A 253 -7.65 14.11 16.28
CA VAL A 253 -6.52 13.74 17.13
C VAL A 253 -6.95 12.83 18.29
N LYS A 254 -8.17 12.96 18.81
CA LYS A 254 -8.67 12.08 19.89
C LYS A 254 -8.84 10.66 19.38
N GLN A 255 -9.35 10.48 18.16
CA GLN A 255 -9.46 9.18 17.51
C GLN A 255 -8.07 8.59 17.22
N HIS A 256 -7.12 9.40 16.77
CA HIS A 256 -5.74 8.95 16.54
C HIS A 256 -5.09 8.44 17.84
N TYR A 257 -5.27 9.13 18.96
CA TYR A 257 -4.79 8.66 20.27
C TYR A 257 -5.49 7.39 20.74
N ALA A 258 -6.81 7.26 20.50
CA ALA A 258 -7.53 6.04 20.83
C ALA A 258 -7.04 4.85 20.02
N ALA A 259 -6.89 5.03 18.71
CA ALA A 259 -6.34 4.03 17.79
C ALA A 259 -4.92 3.63 18.19
N HIS A 260 -4.07 4.61 18.51
CA HIS A 260 -2.70 4.37 18.93
C HIS A 260 -2.61 3.51 20.19
N ARG A 261 -3.46 3.76 21.20
CA ARG A 261 -3.51 2.93 22.42
C ARG A 261 -3.92 1.48 22.14
N MET A 262 -4.75 1.26 21.12
CA MET A 262 -5.24 -0.06 20.74
C MET A 262 -4.34 -0.77 19.71
N LEU A 263 -3.30 -0.11 19.21
CA LEU A 263 -2.46 -0.64 18.13
C LEU A 263 -1.66 -1.89 18.54
N SER A 264 -1.21 -1.97 19.81
CA SER A 264 -0.56 -3.17 20.34
C SER A 264 -1.45 -4.41 20.26
N ARG A 265 -2.74 -4.25 20.64
CA ARG A 265 -3.73 -5.32 20.54
C ARG A 265 -3.98 -5.72 19.09
N ALA A 266 -4.08 -4.73 18.19
CA ALA A 266 -4.26 -4.98 16.75
C ALA A 266 -3.06 -5.73 16.15
N GLY A 267 -1.84 -5.37 16.53
CA GLY A 267 -0.63 -6.09 16.10
C GLY A 267 -0.65 -7.57 16.51
N VAL A 268 -1.06 -7.86 17.74
CA VAL A 268 -1.24 -9.22 18.23
C VAL A 268 -2.31 -9.98 17.44
N GLN A 269 -3.46 -9.35 17.21
CA GLN A 269 -4.53 -9.93 16.40
C GLN A 269 -4.09 -10.21 14.96
N ALA A 270 -3.28 -9.32 14.36
CA ALA A 270 -2.75 -9.51 13.02
C ALA A 270 -1.83 -10.74 12.93
N VAL A 271 -0.94 -10.94 13.91
CA VAL A 271 -0.07 -12.13 13.97
C VAL A 271 -0.91 -13.40 14.07
N GLU A 272 -1.93 -13.40 14.93
CA GLU A 272 -2.82 -14.54 15.10
C GLU A 272 -3.66 -14.83 13.87
N LEU A 273 -4.18 -13.79 13.20
CA LEU A 273 -4.91 -13.92 11.94
C LEU A 273 -4.00 -14.52 10.85
N ILE A 274 -2.77 -14.05 10.70
CA ILE A 274 -1.79 -14.60 9.75
C ILE A 274 -1.55 -16.09 10.03
N ARG A 275 -1.39 -16.48 11.32
CA ARG A 275 -1.20 -17.88 11.71
C ARG A 275 -2.40 -18.74 11.30
N LYS A 276 -3.63 -18.32 11.64
CA LYS A 276 -4.87 -19.06 11.34
C LYS A 276 -5.13 -19.17 9.84
N LEU A 277 -4.84 -18.11 9.06
CA LEU A 277 -4.92 -18.19 7.61
C LEU A 277 -3.96 -19.22 7.03
N LYS A 278 -2.71 -19.24 7.52
CA LYS A 278 -1.72 -20.24 7.08
C LYS A 278 -2.12 -21.67 7.44
N GLU A 279 -2.76 -21.89 8.57
CA GLU A 279 -3.30 -23.20 8.97
C GLU A 279 -4.42 -23.71 8.05
N GLN A 280 -5.08 -22.79 7.33
CA GLN A 280 -6.06 -23.09 6.31
C GLN A 280 -5.50 -23.07 4.87
N ASP A 281 -4.17 -23.18 4.72
CA ASP A 281 -3.46 -23.08 3.44
C ASP A 281 -3.65 -21.75 2.69
N LYS A 282 -4.05 -20.69 3.42
CA LYS A 282 -4.22 -19.33 2.91
C LYS A 282 -3.07 -18.46 3.37
N VAL A 283 -2.04 -18.33 2.53
CA VAL A 283 -0.82 -17.59 2.88
C VAL A 283 -0.99 -16.11 2.53
N PRO A 284 -1.12 -15.20 3.53
CA PRO A 284 -1.26 -13.77 3.27
C PRO A 284 0.07 -13.14 2.87
N THR A 285 0.03 -12.26 1.88
CA THR A 285 1.14 -11.39 1.47
C THR A 285 0.96 -9.96 1.97
N GLN A 286 -0.30 -9.52 2.07
CA GLN A 286 -0.68 -8.22 2.59
C GLN A 286 -1.93 -8.35 3.46
N LEU A 287 -1.95 -7.68 4.60
CA LEU A 287 -3.08 -7.62 5.53
C LEU A 287 -3.32 -6.16 5.92
N THR A 288 -4.54 -5.69 5.74
CA THR A 288 -4.91 -4.30 6.00
C THR A 288 -5.92 -4.23 7.13
N TYR A 289 -5.63 -3.39 8.12
CA TYR A 289 -6.50 -3.04 9.23
C TYR A 289 -6.97 -1.60 9.09
N GLU A 290 -8.22 -1.35 9.44
CA GLU A 290 -8.79 -0.02 9.58
C GLU A 290 -9.28 0.23 10.99
N TRP A 291 -9.24 1.51 11.40
CA TRP A 291 -9.75 1.94 12.68
C TRP A 291 -11.24 2.25 12.60
N ASP A 292 -12.06 1.51 13.36
CA ASP A 292 -13.46 1.85 13.57
C ASP A 292 -13.57 2.83 14.73
N LYS A 293 -13.94 4.07 14.43
CA LYS A 293 -14.08 5.14 15.41
C LYS A 293 -15.29 4.97 16.33
N GLU A 294 -16.32 4.23 15.93
CA GLU A 294 -17.53 3.98 16.73
C GLU A 294 -17.30 2.83 17.69
N ALA A 295 -16.77 1.72 17.20
CA ALA A 295 -16.43 0.56 18.01
C ALA A 295 -15.14 0.75 18.83
N GLN A 296 -14.32 1.76 18.52
CA GLN A 296 -13.00 2.01 19.12
C GLN A 296 -12.06 0.78 19.01
N LEU A 297 -12.10 0.12 17.86
CA LEU A 297 -11.36 -1.10 17.58
C LEU A 297 -10.71 -1.06 16.20
N TRP A 298 -9.60 -1.77 16.06
CA TRP A 298 -9.03 -2.12 14.78
C TRP A 298 -9.69 -3.39 14.24
N TYR A 299 -10.04 -3.40 12.97
CA TYR A 299 -10.59 -4.58 12.29
C TYR A 299 -9.85 -4.87 10.98
N PRO A 300 -9.71 -6.14 10.59
CA PRO A 300 -9.13 -6.49 9.30
C PRO A 300 -10.11 -6.11 8.19
N SER A 301 -9.71 -5.21 7.30
CA SER A 301 -10.55 -4.79 6.18
C SER A 301 -10.37 -5.71 4.98
N TYR A 302 -9.14 -6.06 4.64
CA TYR A 302 -8.86 -7.08 3.62
C TYR A 302 -7.47 -7.69 3.78
N THR A 303 -7.28 -8.85 3.15
CA THR A 303 -5.97 -9.48 2.96
C THR A 303 -5.82 -10.01 1.55
N VAL A 304 -4.62 -9.89 0.99
CA VAL A 304 -4.23 -10.47 -0.31
C VAL A 304 -3.39 -11.69 -0.05
N LEU A 305 -3.69 -12.79 -0.74
CA LEU A 305 -3.01 -14.07 -0.60
C LEU A 305 -1.96 -14.28 -1.69
N THR A 306 -1.10 -15.27 -1.52
CA THR A 306 -0.06 -15.64 -2.50
C THR A 306 -0.63 -16.10 -3.84
N ASP A 307 -1.81 -16.70 -3.84
CA ASP A 307 -2.54 -17.11 -5.05
C ASP A 307 -3.27 -15.96 -5.74
N LYS A 308 -3.05 -14.71 -5.26
CA LYS A 308 -3.67 -13.47 -5.74
C LYS A 308 -5.16 -13.33 -5.41
N SER A 309 -5.75 -14.26 -4.68
CA SER A 309 -7.10 -14.11 -4.14
C SER A 309 -7.14 -13.06 -3.03
N ILE A 310 -8.32 -12.53 -2.76
CA ILE A 310 -8.55 -11.53 -1.72
C ILE A 310 -9.63 -12.00 -0.75
N ILE A 311 -9.37 -11.81 0.54
CA ILE A 311 -10.36 -11.95 1.59
C ILE A 311 -10.71 -10.54 2.05
N VAL A 312 -11.98 -10.21 2.12
CA VAL A 312 -12.44 -8.84 2.40
C VAL A 312 -13.45 -8.81 3.53
N ASP A 313 -13.54 -7.67 4.20
CA ASP A 313 -14.73 -7.33 4.94
C ASP A 313 -15.81 -6.80 3.97
N ARG A 314 -17.06 -6.98 4.35
CA ARG A 314 -18.21 -6.62 3.51
C ARG A 314 -18.21 -5.12 3.20
N GLY A 315 -18.16 -4.76 1.91
CA GLY A 315 -18.18 -3.37 1.46
C GLY A 315 -16.82 -2.72 1.23
N THR A 316 -15.72 -3.41 1.50
CA THR A 316 -14.36 -2.88 1.24
C THR A 316 -14.06 -2.69 -0.25
N LEU A 317 -14.67 -3.49 -1.14
CA LEU A 317 -14.43 -3.42 -2.58
C LEU A 317 -15.30 -2.36 -3.24
N ILE A 318 -14.69 -1.56 -4.10
CA ILE A 318 -15.37 -0.56 -4.91
C ILE A 318 -15.49 -1.05 -6.33
N ALA A 319 -16.72 -1.06 -6.86
CA ALA A 319 -16.97 -1.40 -8.25
C ALA A 319 -16.35 -0.35 -9.18
N ILE A 320 -15.70 -0.81 -10.27
CA ILE A 320 -15.21 0.05 -11.33
C ILE A 320 -15.97 -0.28 -12.60
N GLU A 321 -16.72 0.67 -13.10
CA GLU A 321 -17.41 0.52 -14.38
C GLU A 321 -16.49 0.77 -15.56
N GLN A 322 -15.57 1.74 -15.42
CA GLN A 322 -14.62 2.11 -16.46
C GLN A 322 -13.24 2.44 -15.89
N LEU A 323 -12.18 2.02 -16.61
CA LEU A 323 -10.83 2.51 -16.34
C LEU A 323 -10.68 3.92 -16.92
N PRO A 324 -10.02 4.85 -16.20
CA PRO A 324 -9.61 6.12 -16.79
C PRO A 324 -8.73 5.88 -18.02
N LYS A 325 -8.91 6.69 -19.06
CA LYS A 325 -8.00 6.68 -20.22
C LYS A 325 -6.62 7.16 -19.74
N GLY A 326 -5.57 6.44 -20.14
CA GLY A 326 -4.19 6.80 -19.80
C GLY A 326 -3.82 6.48 -18.35
N LEU A 327 -4.32 5.38 -17.79
CA LEU A 327 -3.94 4.92 -16.46
C LEU A 327 -2.40 4.74 -16.39
N SER A 328 -1.77 5.47 -15.46
CA SER A 328 -0.38 5.31 -15.07
C SER A 328 -0.31 4.77 -13.64
N LEU A 329 0.66 3.92 -13.35
CA LEU A 329 0.87 3.32 -12.02
C LEU A 329 1.50 4.29 -10.99
N GLY A 330 1.35 5.59 -11.15
CA GLY A 330 1.77 6.56 -10.15
C GLY A 330 3.24 6.98 -10.20
N PHE A 331 3.96 6.68 -11.28
CA PHE A 331 5.37 7.04 -11.44
C PHE A 331 5.60 8.26 -12.35
N SER A 332 4.63 9.14 -12.54
CA SER A 332 4.83 10.35 -13.34
C SER A 332 5.32 11.52 -12.47
N LYS A 333 6.34 12.23 -12.93
CA LYS A 333 6.64 13.57 -12.41
C LYS A 333 5.39 14.45 -12.58
N GLY A 334 4.87 15.00 -11.49
CA GLY A 334 3.80 15.98 -11.56
C GLY A 334 4.24 17.17 -12.43
N ASN A 335 3.45 17.55 -13.41
CA ASN A 335 3.63 18.83 -14.09
C ASN A 335 3.46 19.93 -13.04
N SER A 336 4.56 20.50 -12.56
CA SER A 336 4.54 21.81 -11.91
C SER A 336 4.10 22.83 -12.95
N LYS A 337 2.80 23.13 -13.01
CA LYS A 337 2.36 24.37 -13.63
C LYS A 337 2.64 25.48 -12.64
N THR A 338 3.60 26.32 -13.00
CA THR A 338 3.77 27.68 -12.50
C THR A 338 2.46 28.47 -12.58
#